data_54e87b575c0b1cab840ac66d22685db7
#
_entry.id   54e87b575c0b1cab840ac66d22685db7
#
_cell.length_a   1.000
_cell.length_b   1.000
_cell.length_c   1.000
_cell.angle_alpha   90.00
_cell.angle_beta   90.00
_cell.angle_gamma   90.00
#
_symmetry.space_group_name_H-M   'P 1'
#
loop_
_entity.id
_entity.type
_entity.pdbx_description
1 polymer ?
#
loop_
_entity_poly.entity_id
_entity_poly.type
_entity_poly.pdbx_seq_one_letter_code
_entity_poly.pdbx_strand_id
1 'polypeptide(L)'
;MGSEGTLGIITKVTLKLQPMPPYRFDLLAVFDDPFKALDVVPKIMQAGLNPTSMEYMDNSYVRACADYIEFKGAPHYEDGIYVIITVETFSEDELDMKMEQLDELCEAAGAVEVLEADDRIWAMRRNCQESISLVSKVSLTDDVVVPVDRIAPTIKEIMHIGSKYPFPIPVKINAHIGDGNLHIVLCKCDL
;
A
#
# COMPACT_ATOMS: atom_id res chain seq x y z
N MET A 1 -23.27 5.10 -5.91
CA MET A 1 -21.81 5.22 -5.83
C MET A 1 -21.22 4.41 -6.99
N GLY A 2 -19.96 4.66 -7.39
CA GLY A 2 -19.33 3.96 -8.51
C GLY A 2 -19.82 4.37 -9.92
N SER A 3 -20.38 5.56 -10.06
CA SER A 3 -20.89 6.06 -11.36
C SER A 3 -20.03 7.17 -11.98
N GLU A 4 -18.89 7.47 -11.39
CA GLU A 4 -17.96 8.52 -11.84
C GLU A 4 -18.65 9.87 -12.18
N GLY A 5 -19.65 10.22 -11.37
CA GLY A 5 -20.43 11.45 -11.55
C GLY A 5 -21.49 11.40 -12.66
N THR A 6 -21.66 10.28 -13.37
CA THR A 6 -22.58 10.20 -14.52
C THR A 6 -24.06 10.11 -14.16
N LEU A 7 -24.41 9.67 -12.93
CA LEU A 7 -25.79 9.48 -12.48
C LEU A 7 -26.29 10.60 -11.58
N GLY A 8 -25.42 11.41 -11.00
CA GLY A 8 -25.83 12.49 -10.13
C GLY A 8 -24.68 13.05 -9.30
N ILE A 9 -24.97 14.15 -8.60
CA ILE A 9 -24.03 14.84 -7.72
C ILE A 9 -24.49 14.64 -6.28
N ILE A 10 -23.59 14.16 -5.42
CA ILE A 10 -23.85 14.03 -3.98
C ILE A 10 -23.66 15.41 -3.33
N THR A 11 -24.75 16.00 -2.82
CA THR A 11 -24.74 17.33 -2.22
C THR A 11 -24.71 17.34 -0.70
N LYS A 12 -25.02 16.21 -0.07
CA LYS A 12 -25.05 16.09 1.40
C LYS A 12 -24.80 14.64 1.82
N VAL A 13 -23.95 14.48 2.84
CA VAL A 13 -23.66 13.19 3.47
C VAL A 13 -23.84 13.34 4.99
N THR A 14 -24.49 12.35 5.61
CA THR A 14 -24.59 12.25 7.07
C THR A 14 -23.72 11.08 7.52
N LEU A 15 -22.75 11.36 8.39
CA LEU A 15 -21.79 10.39 8.92
C LEU A 15 -22.03 10.13 10.41
N LYS A 16 -21.89 8.86 10.81
CA LYS A 16 -21.80 8.50 12.22
C LYS A 16 -20.34 8.65 12.65
N LEU A 17 -20.08 9.54 13.61
CA LEU A 17 -18.74 9.72 14.18
C LEU A 17 -18.45 8.64 15.22
N GLN A 18 -17.18 8.28 15.35
CA GLN A 18 -16.65 7.45 16.42
C GLN A 18 -15.63 8.25 17.24
N PRO A 19 -15.41 7.93 18.54
CA PRO A 19 -14.32 8.50 19.28
C PRO A 19 -12.99 8.22 18.59
N MET A 20 -12.10 9.22 18.59
CA MET A 20 -10.76 9.06 18.04
C MET A 20 -9.91 8.27 19.05
N PRO A 21 -9.28 7.16 18.65
CA PRO A 21 -8.35 6.44 19.51
C PRO A 21 -7.17 7.33 19.89
N PRO A 22 -6.79 7.40 21.17
CA PRO A 22 -5.72 8.28 21.63
C PRO A 22 -4.31 7.73 21.34
N TYR A 23 -4.19 6.41 21.11
CA TYR A 23 -2.91 5.76 20.87
C TYR A 23 -2.85 5.29 19.43
N ARG A 24 -1.74 5.63 18.75
CA ARG A 24 -1.50 5.28 17.35
C ARG A 24 -0.04 4.91 17.16
N PHE A 25 0.20 3.90 16.34
CA PHE A 25 1.50 3.53 15.84
C PHE A 25 1.42 3.21 14.33
N ASP A 26 2.43 3.64 13.61
CA ASP A 26 2.58 3.34 12.18
C ASP A 26 3.88 2.55 11.99
N LEU A 27 3.76 1.31 11.54
CA LEU A 27 4.87 0.39 11.27
C LEU A 27 5.15 0.35 9.76
N LEU A 28 6.42 0.40 9.37
CA LEU A 28 6.90 0.12 8.03
C LEU A 28 7.61 -1.23 8.01
N ALA A 29 7.04 -2.22 7.33
CA ALA A 29 7.74 -3.45 6.99
C ALA A 29 8.28 -3.36 5.56
N VAL A 30 9.57 -3.57 5.39
CA VAL A 30 10.25 -3.56 4.09
C VAL A 30 10.50 -5.00 3.65
N PHE A 31 10.17 -5.31 2.40
CA PHE A 31 10.35 -6.62 1.79
C PHE A 31 11.19 -6.50 0.52
N ASP A 32 11.84 -7.60 0.15
CA ASP A 32 12.58 -7.78 -1.11
C ASP A 32 11.78 -8.56 -2.17
N ASP A 33 10.62 -9.11 -1.80
CA ASP A 33 9.75 -9.92 -2.63
C ASP A 33 8.29 -9.48 -2.47
N PRO A 34 7.59 -9.10 -3.57
CA PRO A 34 6.21 -8.63 -3.51
C PRO A 34 5.24 -9.69 -2.97
N PHE A 35 5.52 -10.97 -3.17
CA PHE A 35 4.63 -12.03 -2.69
C PHE A 35 4.79 -12.26 -1.20
N LYS A 36 6.01 -12.14 -0.64
CA LYS A 36 6.22 -12.12 0.81
C LYS A 36 5.47 -10.96 1.47
N ALA A 37 5.59 -9.75 0.88
CA ALA A 37 4.88 -8.56 1.34
C ALA A 37 3.36 -8.73 1.36
N LEU A 38 2.80 -9.40 0.35
CA LEU A 38 1.36 -9.63 0.26
C LEU A 38 0.88 -10.81 1.13
N ASP A 39 1.73 -11.81 1.34
CA ASP A 39 1.41 -12.97 2.19
C ASP A 39 1.36 -12.65 3.69
N VAL A 40 1.89 -11.51 4.13
CA VAL A 40 1.78 -11.08 5.54
C VAL A 40 0.36 -10.65 5.90
N VAL A 41 -0.40 -10.10 4.93
CA VAL A 41 -1.74 -9.54 5.17
C VAL A 41 -2.73 -10.55 5.74
N PRO A 42 -2.96 -11.72 5.11
CA PRO A 42 -3.86 -12.72 5.69
C PRO A 42 -3.39 -13.25 7.04
N LYS A 43 -2.09 -13.27 7.32
CA LYS A 43 -1.55 -13.69 8.62
C LYS A 43 -1.90 -12.69 9.72
N ILE A 44 -1.75 -11.40 9.45
CA ILE A 44 -2.14 -10.30 10.36
C ILE A 44 -3.64 -10.36 10.66
N MET A 45 -4.46 -10.55 9.62
CA MET A 45 -5.92 -10.66 9.79
C MET A 45 -6.32 -11.91 10.58
N GLN A 46 -5.67 -13.06 10.35
CA GLN A 46 -5.92 -14.30 11.10
C GLN A 46 -5.48 -14.21 12.55
N ALA A 47 -4.43 -13.44 12.86
CA ALA A 47 -4.00 -13.17 14.22
C ALA A 47 -4.98 -12.25 14.99
N GLY A 48 -6.00 -11.70 14.33
CA GLY A 48 -7.00 -10.83 14.94
C GLY A 48 -6.51 -9.45 15.35
N LEU A 49 -5.38 -9.01 14.79
CA LEU A 49 -4.76 -7.72 15.13
C LEU A 49 -5.56 -6.51 14.65
N ASN A 50 -6.35 -6.70 13.57
CA ASN A 50 -7.29 -5.72 13.02
C ASN A 50 -6.67 -4.31 12.90
N PRO A 51 -5.63 -4.12 12.09
CA PRO A 51 -5.02 -2.81 11.89
C PRO A 51 -6.04 -1.84 11.28
N THR A 52 -5.89 -0.55 11.58
CA THR A 52 -6.74 0.51 11.03
C THR A 52 -6.52 0.67 9.52
N SER A 53 -5.27 0.51 9.06
CA SER A 53 -4.95 0.44 7.63
C SER A 53 -3.73 -0.44 7.37
N MET A 54 -3.67 -1.00 6.16
CA MET A 54 -2.48 -1.63 5.61
C MET A 54 -2.30 -1.15 4.17
N GLU A 55 -1.16 -0.47 3.93
CA GLU A 55 -0.84 0.17 2.67
C GLU A 55 0.33 -0.55 2.00
N TYR A 56 0.26 -0.78 0.70
CA TYR A 56 1.30 -1.42 -0.08
C TYR A 56 1.84 -0.47 -1.14
N MET A 57 3.16 -0.48 -1.32
CA MET A 57 3.85 0.21 -2.41
C MET A 57 4.89 -0.72 -3.01
N ASP A 58 4.80 -1.01 -4.29
CA ASP A 58 5.89 -1.72 -4.98
C ASP A 58 7.15 -0.85 -5.07
N ASN A 59 8.30 -1.45 -5.36
CA ASN A 59 9.57 -0.71 -5.44
C ASN A 59 9.52 0.43 -6.47
N SER A 60 8.79 0.26 -7.55
CA SER A 60 8.67 1.30 -8.57
C SER A 60 7.96 2.55 -8.06
N TYR A 61 7.01 2.39 -7.13
CA TYR A 61 6.40 3.50 -6.40
C TYR A 61 7.30 4.05 -5.31
N VAL A 62 7.98 3.19 -4.56
CA VAL A 62 8.95 3.64 -3.54
C VAL A 62 9.96 4.60 -4.14
N ARG A 63 10.58 4.23 -5.27
CA ARG A 63 11.53 5.10 -5.98
C ARG A 63 10.90 6.38 -6.49
N ALA A 64 9.80 6.28 -7.22
CA ALA A 64 9.12 7.45 -7.78
C ALA A 64 8.68 8.45 -6.70
N CYS A 65 8.14 7.95 -5.58
CA CYS A 65 7.72 8.81 -4.49
C CYS A 65 8.89 9.43 -3.72
N ALA A 66 9.95 8.65 -3.46
CA ALA A 66 11.15 9.17 -2.81
C ALA A 66 11.80 10.28 -3.64
N ASP A 67 11.90 10.09 -4.97
CA ASP A 67 12.41 11.09 -5.89
C ASP A 67 11.51 12.34 -5.93
N TYR A 68 10.18 12.13 -5.94
CA TYR A 68 9.21 13.22 -6.00
C TYR A 68 9.28 14.14 -4.79
N ILE A 69 9.45 13.59 -3.59
CA ILE A 69 9.57 14.38 -2.34
C ILE A 69 11.03 14.64 -1.94
N GLU A 70 11.99 14.30 -2.79
CA GLU A 70 13.44 14.45 -2.56
C GLU A 70 13.95 13.73 -1.28
N PHE A 71 13.36 12.58 -0.94
CA PHE A 71 13.74 11.79 0.23
C PHE A 71 14.91 10.85 -0.08
N LYS A 72 16.14 11.35 -0.01
CA LYS A 72 17.38 10.58 -0.28
C LYS A 72 17.69 9.46 0.72
N GLY A 73 17.02 9.42 1.86
CA GLY A 73 17.22 8.42 2.91
C GLY A 73 16.08 7.40 2.99
N ALA A 74 15.32 7.19 1.92
CA ALA A 74 14.26 6.18 1.88
C ALA A 74 14.85 4.78 2.11
N PRO A 75 14.36 4.01 3.10
CA PRO A 75 14.87 2.67 3.40
C PRO A 75 14.82 1.77 2.15
N HIS A 76 15.89 1.03 1.87
CA HIS A 76 15.95 0.09 0.73
C HIS A 76 15.43 0.69 -0.59
N TYR A 77 15.82 1.93 -0.92
CA TYR A 77 15.37 2.68 -2.09
C TYR A 77 15.43 1.86 -3.39
N GLU A 78 16.50 1.05 -3.58
CA GLU A 78 16.74 0.34 -4.85
C GLU A 78 15.84 -0.88 -5.07
N ASP A 79 15.43 -1.56 -3.99
CA ASP A 79 14.75 -2.86 -4.05
C ASP A 79 13.60 -3.03 -3.05
N GLY A 80 13.43 -2.10 -2.10
CA GLY A 80 12.43 -2.20 -1.05
C GLY A 80 11.00 -2.11 -1.55
N ILE A 81 10.16 -3.00 -1.04
CA ILE A 81 8.71 -3.01 -1.20
C ILE A 81 8.12 -2.71 0.17
N TYR A 82 7.24 -1.71 0.24
CA TYR A 82 6.75 -1.21 1.52
C TYR A 82 5.36 -1.73 1.85
N VAL A 83 5.22 -2.19 3.08
CA VAL A 83 3.93 -2.41 3.73
C VAL A 83 3.87 -1.50 4.96
N ILE A 84 2.99 -0.50 4.92
CA ILE A 84 2.78 0.42 6.04
C ILE A 84 1.54 -0.05 6.78
N ILE A 85 1.65 -0.28 8.09
CA ILE A 85 0.58 -0.83 8.92
C ILE A 85 0.27 0.17 10.03
N THR A 86 -0.97 0.68 10.06
CA THR A 86 -1.45 1.57 11.13
C THR A 86 -2.24 0.79 12.15
N VAL A 87 -1.88 0.95 13.42
CA VAL A 87 -2.66 0.46 14.56
C VAL A 87 -3.13 1.64 15.38
N GLU A 88 -4.41 1.64 15.72
CA GLU A 88 -5.04 2.62 16.61
C GLU A 88 -5.80 1.90 17.72
N THR A 89 -5.61 2.32 18.97
CA THR A 89 -6.20 1.67 20.15
C THR A 89 -6.65 2.69 21.20
N PHE A 90 -7.47 2.23 22.14
CA PHE A 90 -7.87 2.99 23.33
C PHE A 90 -7.03 2.66 24.58
N SER A 91 -6.07 1.72 24.48
CA SER A 91 -5.17 1.27 25.54
C SER A 91 -3.73 1.26 25.04
N GLU A 92 -2.83 1.78 25.84
CA GLU A 92 -1.39 1.76 25.57
C GLU A 92 -0.84 0.33 25.61
N ASP A 93 -1.22 -0.46 26.61
CA ASP A 93 -0.84 -1.87 26.73
C ASP A 93 -1.29 -2.70 25.51
N GLU A 94 -2.48 -2.39 24.96
CA GLU A 94 -2.96 -3.03 23.73
C GLU A 94 -2.12 -2.63 22.52
N LEU A 95 -1.70 -1.36 22.44
CA LEU A 95 -0.83 -0.89 21.38
C LEU A 95 0.50 -1.63 21.39
N ASP A 96 1.17 -1.66 22.56
CA ASP A 96 2.49 -2.31 22.73
C ASP A 96 2.42 -3.80 22.35
N MET A 97 1.39 -4.51 22.81
CA MET A 97 1.16 -5.91 22.47
C MET A 97 0.98 -6.11 20.95
N LYS A 98 0.20 -5.24 20.29
CA LYS A 98 -0.04 -5.35 18.85
C LYS A 98 1.20 -5.01 18.04
N MET A 99 2.01 -4.04 18.48
CA MET A 99 3.27 -3.68 17.86
C MET A 99 4.24 -4.86 17.86
N GLU A 100 4.44 -5.50 19.04
CA GLU A 100 5.32 -6.67 19.16
C GLU A 100 4.86 -7.82 18.26
N GLN A 101 3.57 -8.13 18.23
CA GLN A 101 3.02 -9.19 17.39
C GLN A 101 3.12 -8.88 15.89
N LEU A 102 2.96 -7.61 15.49
CA LEU A 102 3.12 -7.20 14.10
C LEU A 102 4.57 -7.30 13.64
N ASP A 103 5.52 -6.89 14.49
CA ASP A 103 6.94 -7.00 14.23
C ASP A 103 7.34 -8.47 13.99
N GLU A 104 6.98 -9.36 14.93
CA GLU A 104 7.21 -10.81 14.80
C GLU A 104 6.58 -11.41 13.53
N LEU A 105 5.35 -11.00 13.17
CA LEU A 105 4.67 -11.52 11.99
C LEU A 105 5.33 -11.03 10.69
N CYS A 106 5.77 -9.78 10.64
CA CYS A 106 6.47 -9.22 9.48
C CYS A 106 7.84 -9.88 9.30
N GLU A 107 8.61 -10.05 10.38
CA GLU A 107 9.89 -10.76 10.34
C GLU A 107 9.71 -12.23 9.91
N ALA A 108 8.74 -12.94 10.50
CA ALA A 108 8.44 -14.32 10.14
C ALA A 108 7.92 -14.48 8.69
N ALA A 109 7.35 -13.42 8.11
CA ALA A 109 6.96 -13.36 6.70
C ALA A 109 8.14 -13.08 5.77
N GLY A 110 9.31 -12.70 6.32
CA GLY A 110 10.52 -12.41 5.56
C GLY A 110 10.70 -10.94 5.23
N ALA A 111 10.22 -10.03 6.08
CA ALA A 111 10.61 -8.63 6.02
C ALA A 111 12.13 -8.51 6.21
N VAL A 112 12.77 -7.69 5.38
CA VAL A 112 14.22 -7.44 5.47
C VAL A 112 14.54 -6.40 6.53
N GLU A 113 13.56 -5.55 6.85
CA GLU A 113 13.66 -4.55 7.91
C GLU A 113 12.24 -4.17 8.38
N VAL A 114 12.10 -3.90 9.68
CA VAL A 114 10.87 -3.37 10.28
C VAL A 114 11.22 -2.10 11.04
N LEU A 115 10.50 -1.02 10.77
CA LEU A 115 10.78 0.33 11.25
C LEU A 115 9.49 1.04 11.66
N GLU A 116 9.62 2.16 12.37
CA GLU A 116 8.53 3.12 12.50
C GLU A 116 8.34 3.89 11.18
N ALA A 117 7.11 3.98 10.70
CA ALA A 117 6.77 4.78 9.53
C ALA A 117 6.61 6.26 9.94
N ASP A 118 7.64 7.04 9.67
CA ASP A 118 7.65 8.49 9.95
C ASP A 118 6.81 9.28 8.94
N ASP A 119 6.69 10.59 9.17
CA ASP A 119 5.95 11.52 8.31
C ASP A 119 6.44 11.52 6.85
N ARG A 120 7.72 11.19 6.59
CA ARG A 120 8.30 11.13 5.23
C ARG A 120 7.82 9.88 4.49
N ILE A 121 7.75 8.74 5.19
CA ILE A 121 7.16 7.51 4.63
C ILE A 121 5.70 7.76 4.26
N TRP A 122 4.94 8.39 5.15
CA TRP A 122 3.56 8.78 4.84
C TRP A 122 3.47 9.83 3.73
N ALA A 123 4.41 10.75 3.63
CA ALA A 123 4.48 11.70 2.51
C ALA A 123 4.71 10.97 1.19
N MET A 124 5.56 9.94 1.14
CA MET A 124 5.70 9.08 -0.04
C MET A 124 4.35 8.46 -0.42
N ARG A 125 3.67 7.82 0.55
CA ARG A 125 2.38 7.14 0.29
C ARG A 125 1.29 8.10 -0.19
N ARG A 126 1.22 9.30 0.37
CA ARG A 126 0.24 10.34 -0.04
C ARG A 126 0.48 10.90 -1.43
N ASN A 127 1.73 10.88 -1.92
CA ASN A 127 2.11 11.45 -3.21
C ASN A 127 2.27 10.39 -4.31
N CYS A 128 1.74 9.17 -4.13
CA CYS A 128 1.83 8.11 -5.13
C CYS A 128 1.29 8.56 -6.49
N GLN A 129 0.14 9.21 -6.54
CA GLN A 129 -0.46 9.64 -7.80
C GLN A 129 0.36 10.74 -8.48
N GLU A 130 0.82 11.72 -7.72
CA GLU A 130 1.61 12.85 -8.23
C GLU A 130 2.98 12.39 -8.73
N SER A 131 3.60 11.42 -8.06
CA SER A 131 4.92 10.89 -8.41
C SER A 131 4.94 10.21 -9.78
N ILE A 132 3.81 9.69 -10.25
CA ILE A 132 3.70 9.08 -11.58
C ILE A 132 4.04 10.07 -12.70
N SER A 133 3.79 11.36 -12.50
CA SER A 133 4.13 12.41 -13.46
C SER A 133 5.63 12.48 -13.80
N LEU A 134 6.50 12.06 -12.87
CA LEU A 134 7.94 11.98 -13.08
C LEU A 134 8.34 10.78 -13.96
N VAL A 135 7.50 9.74 -13.99
CA VAL A 135 7.81 8.46 -14.64
C VAL A 135 7.17 8.35 -16.01
N SER A 136 5.95 8.89 -16.15
CA SER A 136 5.19 8.82 -17.39
C SER A 136 4.30 10.04 -17.56
N LYS A 137 4.33 10.63 -18.79
CA LYS A 137 3.42 11.73 -19.14
C LYS A 137 1.98 11.27 -19.39
N VAL A 138 1.80 9.99 -19.65
CA VAL A 138 0.49 9.38 -19.90
C VAL A 138 0.39 8.12 -19.08
N SER A 139 -0.56 8.09 -18.18
CA SER A 139 -0.89 6.91 -17.35
C SER A 139 -2.38 6.69 -17.32
N LEU A 140 -2.78 5.44 -17.15
CA LEU A 140 -4.15 5.02 -16.86
C LEU A 140 -4.15 4.35 -15.49
N THR A 141 -5.02 4.81 -14.61
CA THR A 141 -5.21 4.22 -13.28
C THR A 141 -6.55 3.54 -13.23
N ASP A 142 -6.55 2.29 -12.78
CA ASP A 142 -7.74 1.51 -12.49
C ASP A 142 -7.75 1.07 -11.02
N ASP A 143 -8.93 1.11 -10.41
CA ASP A 143 -9.19 0.61 -9.07
C ASP A 143 -9.93 -0.72 -9.13
N VAL A 144 -9.31 -1.75 -8.56
CA VAL A 144 -9.86 -3.11 -8.52
C VAL A 144 -9.95 -3.59 -7.08
N VAL A 145 -11.12 -4.04 -6.66
CA VAL A 145 -11.30 -4.61 -5.32
C VAL A 145 -11.44 -6.12 -5.41
N VAL A 146 -10.61 -6.83 -4.64
CA VAL A 146 -10.63 -8.29 -4.56
C VAL A 146 -10.64 -8.76 -3.10
N PRO A 147 -11.11 -9.97 -2.81
CA PRO A 147 -10.94 -10.55 -1.48
C PRO A 147 -9.45 -10.59 -1.07
N VAL A 148 -9.17 -10.38 0.21
CA VAL A 148 -7.78 -10.26 0.74
C VAL A 148 -6.92 -11.46 0.37
N ASP A 149 -7.47 -12.68 0.40
CA ASP A 149 -6.80 -13.92 -0.01
C ASP A 149 -6.55 -14.03 -1.53
N ARG A 150 -7.11 -13.10 -2.31
CA ARG A 150 -6.95 -13.02 -3.77
C ARG A 150 -6.00 -11.92 -4.23
N ILE A 151 -5.49 -11.09 -3.34
CA ILE A 151 -4.59 -9.98 -3.70
C ILE A 151 -3.36 -10.49 -4.43
N ALA A 152 -2.57 -11.39 -3.82
CA ALA A 152 -1.34 -11.91 -4.42
C ALA A 152 -1.57 -12.63 -5.75
N PRO A 153 -2.56 -13.55 -5.90
CA PRO A 153 -2.89 -14.15 -7.19
C PRO A 153 -3.31 -13.13 -8.25
N THR A 154 -4.08 -12.10 -7.87
CA THR A 154 -4.55 -11.07 -8.80
C THR A 154 -3.40 -10.21 -9.30
N ILE A 155 -2.50 -9.76 -8.41
CA ILE A 155 -1.32 -9.00 -8.79
C ILE A 155 -0.43 -9.81 -9.75
N LYS A 156 -0.23 -11.10 -9.46
CA LYS A 156 0.52 -11.99 -10.34
C LYS A 156 -0.08 -12.08 -11.75
N GLU A 157 -1.39 -12.20 -11.85
CA GLU A 157 -2.07 -12.27 -13.15
C GLU A 157 -2.01 -10.93 -13.89
N ILE A 158 -2.17 -9.80 -13.20
CA ILE A 158 -2.04 -8.46 -13.79
C ILE A 158 -0.64 -8.27 -14.39
N MET A 159 0.42 -8.63 -13.63
CA MET A 159 1.80 -8.54 -14.12
C MET A 159 2.01 -9.46 -15.35
N HIS A 160 1.42 -10.67 -15.33
CA HIS A 160 1.47 -11.60 -16.45
C HIS A 160 0.74 -11.05 -17.69
N ILE A 161 -0.44 -10.44 -17.50
CA ILE A 161 -1.18 -9.80 -18.60
C ILE A 161 -0.32 -8.68 -19.21
N GLY A 162 0.27 -7.81 -18.39
CA GLY A 162 1.15 -6.73 -18.85
C GLY A 162 2.33 -7.23 -19.69
N SER A 163 2.89 -8.39 -19.34
CA SER A 163 4.02 -8.99 -20.04
C SER A 163 3.68 -9.62 -21.41
N LYS A 164 2.39 -9.89 -21.68
CA LYS A 164 1.93 -10.48 -22.95
C LYS A 164 1.86 -9.50 -24.12
N TYR A 165 1.87 -8.19 -23.85
CA TYR A 165 1.79 -7.20 -24.90
C TYR A 165 3.11 -7.09 -25.67
N PRO A 166 3.08 -6.78 -26.99
CA PRO A 166 4.28 -6.62 -27.80
C PRO A 166 5.22 -5.51 -27.31
N PHE A 167 4.67 -4.58 -26.54
CA PHE A 167 5.41 -3.55 -25.82
C PHE A 167 5.20 -3.79 -24.33
N PRO A 168 6.25 -3.99 -23.53
CA PRO A 168 6.08 -4.12 -22.09
C PRO A 168 5.41 -2.86 -21.55
N ILE A 169 4.22 -3.01 -21.01
CA ILE A 169 3.52 -1.93 -20.31
C ILE A 169 4.01 -1.95 -18.88
N PRO A 170 4.77 -0.96 -18.40
CA PRO A 170 5.14 -0.87 -17.02
C PRO A 170 3.88 -0.76 -16.16
N VAL A 171 3.65 -1.77 -15.34
CA VAL A 171 2.57 -1.80 -14.36
C VAL A 171 3.15 -1.43 -13.02
N LYS A 172 2.59 -0.41 -12.39
CA LYS A 172 2.92 0.00 -11.03
C LYS A 172 1.73 -0.28 -10.14
N ILE A 173 2.00 -0.77 -8.93
CA ILE A 173 0.94 -1.14 -8.01
C ILE A 173 1.19 -0.47 -6.66
N ASN A 174 0.20 0.27 -6.21
CA ASN A 174 0.01 0.59 -4.81
C ASN A 174 -1.39 0.16 -4.39
N ALA A 175 -1.64 -0.04 -3.11
CA ALA A 175 -2.89 -0.66 -2.69
C ALA A 175 -3.23 -0.36 -1.23
N HIS A 176 -4.53 -0.34 -0.92
CA HIS A 176 -5.05 -0.54 0.42
C HIS A 176 -5.24 -2.04 0.64
N ILE A 177 -4.15 -2.73 1.00
CA ILE A 177 -4.16 -4.21 1.05
C ILE A 177 -4.98 -4.78 2.21
N GLY A 178 -5.34 -3.95 3.20
CA GLY A 178 -6.22 -4.34 4.31
C GLY A 178 -7.67 -4.59 3.90
N ASP A 179 -8.13 -3.94 2.84
CA ASP A 179 -9.51 -4.08 2.31
C ASP A 179 -9.57 -4.63 0.88
N GLY A 180 -8.40 -4.94 0.29
CA GLY A 180 -8.31 -5.56 -1.03
C GLY A 180 -8.39 -4.59 -2.20
N ASN A 181 -8.31 -3.28 -1.96
CA ASN A 181 -8.35 -2.27 -3.01
C ASN A 181 -6.97 -2.05 -3.65
N LEU A 182 -6.83 -2.43 -4.92
CA LEU A 182 -5.61 -2.34 -5.72
C LEU A 182 -5.70 -1.14 -6.66
N HIS A 183 -4.74 -0.24 -6.59
CA HIS A 183 -4.55 0.84 -7.56
C HIS A 183 -3.52 0.38 -8.60
N ILE A 184 -3.99 0.09 -9.80
CA ILE A 184 -3.18 -0.42 -10.90
C ILE A 184 -2.93 0.73 -11.85
N VAL A 185 -1.66 1.08 -12.03
CA VAL A 185 -1.26 2.16 -12.92
C VAL A 185 -0.47 1.61 -14.10
N LEU A 186 -1.04 1.78 -15.27
CA LEU A 186 -0.41 1.47 -16.54
C LEU A 186 0.29 2.72 -17.06
N CYS A 187 1.61 2.67 -17.18
CA CYS A 187 2.42 3.77 -17.69
C CYS A 187 2.67 3.59 -19.18
N LYS A 188 2.58 4.68 -19.97
CA LYS A 188 3.01 4.65 -21.36
C LYS A 188 4.53 4.58 -21.40
N CYS A 189 5.08 3.57 -22.07
CA CYS A 189 6.49 3.59 -22.45
C CYS A 189 6.71 4.69 -23.49
N ASP A 190 7.72 5.52 -23.31
CA ASP A 190 8.22 6.32 -24.42
C ASP A 190 8.85 5.35 -25.44
N LEU A 191 8.22 5.27 -26.61
CA LEU A 191 8.70 4.52 -27.76
C LEU A 191 9.85 5.28 -28.40
#